data_9d861695f1c0ed0988bb29066c381881
#
_entry.id   9d861695f1c0ed0988bb29066c381881
#
_cell.length_a   1.000
_cell.length_b   1.000
_cell.length_c   1.000
_cell.angle_alpha   90.00
_cell.angle_beta   90.00
_cell.angle_gamma   90.00
#
_symmetry.space_group_name_H-M   'P 1'
#
loop_
_entity.id
_entity.type
_entity.pdbx_description
1 polymer ?
#
loop_
_entity_poly.entity_id
_entity_poly.type
_entity_poly.pdbx_seq_one_letter_code
_entity_poly.pdbx_strand_id
1 'polypeptide(L)'
;MRKTILSLLALMIASCALAQSESAGDVMKTLRKVNDYFMIKYADPTLPTNVNRVRPSSLWTRAVYYEGLMALYEIDNNPRYIDYTDRWGNFHKWTPRNGVKTNDADDQCCGQTYFDRYMQSGGEEKIKPILENLNNQMQTPNDKKPEAEGSLYGWWTWIDAIQMAMPVYMQAYKVTGERRYADHAMKMYLWTRNTLAGGLFNTKEGLWWRDKDYVAPYQTPDGKNCYWSRGNGWVYAALVRCMDLLPEKDKYYKQLKKDFLLMSEALRKCQRQEDGLWNPSLVSYADYGGKEMTGTVLFLYGMSWGIQKGYLKAAVYRPVCDRAWEALVRDCVHPDGFLGWAQGTGKDPSAGQPLSYTKVPDFEDYGTGCFLLGGTEYYKLIK
;
A
#
# COMPACT_ATOMS: atom_id res chain seq x y z
N MET A 1 24.32 71.24 20.12
CA MET A 1 23.06 70.45 20.08
C MET A 1 23.28 69.19 19.24
N ARG A 2 23.65 68.09 19.90
CA ARG A 2 23.83 66.80 19.24
C ARG A 2 22.59 65.98 19.50
N LYS A 3 21.85 65.59 18.40
CA LYS A 3 20.73 64.68 18.48
C LYS A 3 21.24 63.23 18.41
N THR A 4 21.04 62.51 19.50
CA THR A 4 21.32 61.10 19.60
C THR A 4 20.14 60.32 19.01
N ILE A 5 20.36 59.56 17.94
CA ILE A 5 19.39 58.63 17.34
C ILE A 5 19.58 57.30 18.02
N LEU A 6 18.62 56.84 18.83
CA LEU A 6 18.55 55.49 19.33
C LEU A 6 17.91 54.60 18.26
N SER A 7 18.73 53.69 17.71
CA SER A 7 18.22 52.63 16.85
C SER A 7 17.72 51.45 17.71
N LEU A 8 16.42 51.23 17.76
CA LEU A 8 15.84 50.02 18.32
C LEU A 8 16.05 48.88 17.29
N LEU A 9 16.95 47.98 17.60
CA LEU A 9 17.09 46.70 16.93
C LEU A 9 16.02 45.76 17.53
N ALA A 10 14.91 45.56 16.83
CA ALA A 10 13.96 44.54 17.18
C ALA A 10 14.56 43.17 16.79
N LEU A 11 15.01 42.39 17.78
CA LEU A 11 15.32 40.98 17.63
C LEU A 11 14.00 40.24 17.37
N MET A 12 13.70 39.90 16.14
CA MET A 12 12.73 38.84 15.83
C MET A 12 13.39 37.50 16.22
N ILE A 13 13.08 37.02 17.40
CA ILE A 13 13.31 35.64 17.77
C ILE A 13 12.23 34.85 17.02
N ALA A 14 12.59 34.33 15.85
CA ALA A 14 11.82 33.26 15.22
C ALA A 14 11.92 32.05 16.14
N SER A 15 10.96 31.86 17.00
CA SER A 15 10.76 30.60 17.68
C SER A 15 10.41 29.55 16.62
N CYS A 16 11.43 28.86 16.11
CA CYS A 16 11.23 27.53 15.54
C CYS A 16 10.71 26.68 16.70
N ALA A 17 9.40 26.57 16.82
CA ALA A 17 8.80 25.48 17.55
C ALA A 17 9.32 24.22 16.84
N LEU A 18 10.32 23.55 17.40
CA LEU A 18 10.66 22.19 17.07
C LEU A 18 9.35 21.43 17.30
N ALA A 19 8.66 21.07 16.23
CA ALA A 19 7.52 20.18 16.31
C ALA A 19 8.02 18.94 17.06
N GLN A 20 7.48 18.74 18.25
CA GLN A 20 7.84 17.60 19.09
C GLN A 20 7.38 16.38 18.29
N SER A 21 8.30 15.55 17.81
CA SER A 21 7.94 14.33 17.05
C SER A 21 6.97 13.53 17.91
N GLU A 22 5.86 13.07 17.29
CA GLU A 22 4.87 12.25 17.99
C GLU A 22 5.54 11.07 18.68
N SER A 23 5.16 10.78 19.90
CA SER A 23 5.66 9.62 20.62
C SER A 23 5.10 8.33 20.02
N ALA A 24 5.79 7.20 20.22
CA ALA A 24 5.27 5.89 19.85
C ALA A 24 3.89 5.62 20.49
N GLY A 25 3.64 6.16 21.69
CA GLY A 25 2.33 6.08 22.36
C GLY A 25 1.22 6.82 21.61
N ASP A 26 1.49 7.99 21.05
CA ASP A 26 0.52 8.77 20.28
C ASP A 26 0.23 8.10 18.95
N VAL A 27 1.24 7.55 18.27
CA VAL A 27 1.06 6.76 17.06
C VAL A 27 0.16 5.55 17.33
N MET A 28 0.42 4.79 18.40
CA MET A 28 -0.42 3.66 18.80
C MET A 28 -1.87 4.08 19.07
N LYS A 29 -2.07 5.19 19.79
CA LYS A 29 -3.40 5.72 20.06
C LYS A 29 -4.15 6.08 18.76
N THR A 30 -3.47 6.67 17.80
CA THR A 30 -4.05 7.01 16.49
C THR A 30 -4.42 5.75 15.70
N LEU A 31 -3.54 4.75 15.66
CA LEU A 31 -3.82 3.47 14.99
C LEU A 31 -5.04 2.76 15.57
N ARG A 32 -5.13 2.69 16.91
CA ARG A 32 -6.30 2.12 17.60
C ARG A 32 -7.58 2.88 17.27
N LYS A 33 -7.54 4.22 17.29
CA LYS A 33 -8.69 5.06 16.96
C LYS A 33 -9.23 4.77 15.56
N VAL A 34 -8.34 4.73 14.56
CA VAL A 34 -8.71 4.46 13.17
C VAL A 34 -9.27 3.04 13.01
N ASN A 35 -8.64 2.07 13.64
CA ASN A 35 -9.14 0.70 13.61
C ASN A 35 -10.48 0.54 14.34
N ASP A 36 -10.65 1.19 15.49
CA ASP A 36 -11.90 1.16 16.27
C ASP A 36 -13.07 1.74 15.47
N TYR A 37 -12.87 2.86 14.78
CA TYR A 37 -13.87 3.42 13.87
C TYR A 37 -14.36 2.35 12.88
N PHE A 38 -13.44 1.65 12.22
CA PHE A 38 -13.79 0.63 11.24
C PHE A 38 -14.51 -0.58 11.89
N MET A 39 -13.96 -1.13 12.96
CA MET A 39 -14.54 -2.30 13.64
C MET A 39 -15.91 -2.01 14.30
N ILE A 40 -16.16 -0.77 14.74
CA ILE A 40 -17.47 -0.37 15.28
C ILE A 40 -18.47 -0.24 14.13
N LYS A 41 -18.10 0.42 13.06
CA LYS A 41 -18.97 0.62 11.89
C LYS A 41 -19.34 -0.67 11.19
N TYR A 42 -18.39 -1.59 11.09
CA TYR A 42 -18.54 -2.90 10.45
C TYR A 42 -18.39 -4.03 11.48
N ALA A 43 -19.17 -3.98 12.57
CA ALA A 43 -19.03 -4.88 13.72
C ALA A 43 -19.16 -6.38 13.35
N ASP A 44 -19.89 -6.71 12.30
CA ASP A 44 -19.91 -8.04 11.73
C ASP A 44 -19.02 -8.09 10.47
N PRO A 45 -17.86 -8.77 10.53
CA PRO A 45 -16.90 -8.83 9.43
C PRO A 45 -17.41 -9.61 8.21
N THR A 46 -18.47 -10.39 8.37
CA THR A 46 -19.05 -11.23 7.31
C THR A 46 -19.97 -10.43 6.39
N LEU A 47 -20.53 -9.33 6.88
CA LEU A 47 -21.47 -8.51 6.14
C LEU A 47 -20.77 -7.67 5.06
N PRO A 48 -21.47 -7.39 3.95
CA PRO A 48 -20.96 -6.52 2.90
C PRO A 48 -20.79 -5.07 3.39
N THR A 49 -19.87 -4.35 2.80
CA THR A 49 -19.76 -2.89 2.92
C THR A 49 -20.84 -2.25 2.05
N ASN A 50 -21.52 -1.23 2.57
CA ASN A 50 -22.52 -0.48 1.83
C ASN A 50 -22.26 1.02 1.98
N VAL A 51 -21.56 1.60 1.03
CA VAL A 51 -21.36 3.06 0.93
C VAL A 51 -22.23 3.59 -0.22
N ASN A 52 -21.79 3.45 -1.47
CA ASN A 52 -22.56 3.85 -2.65
C ASN A 52 -23.32 2.66 -3.28
N ARG A 53 -22.85 1.46 -3.03
CA ARG A 53 -23.44 0.19 -3.45
C ARG A 53 -22.99 -0.91 -2.52
N VAL A 54 -23.77 -2.01 -2.52
CA VAL A 54 -23.42 -3.20 -1.74
C VAL A 54 -22.19 -3.88 -2.34
N ARG A 55 -21.19 -4.14 -1.50
CA ARG A 55 -19.94 -4.82 -1.87
C ARG A 55 -19.70 -5.99 -0.92
N PRO A 56 -19.51 -7.20 -1.44
CA PRO A 56 -19.26 -8.35 -0.58
C PRO A 56 -17.96 -8.21 0.20
N SER A 57 -17.91 -8.76 1.42
CA SER A 57 -16.73 -8.74 2.27
C SER A 57 -15.58 -9.61 1.75
N SER A 58 -15.75 -10.31 0.63
CA SER A 58 -14.71 -11.09 -0.05
C SER A 58 -13.87 -10.28 -1.06
N LEU A 59 -14.16 -8.98 -1.25
CA LEU A 59 -13.40 -8.15 -2.18
C LEU A 59 -11.97 -7.89 -1.68
N TRP A 60 -11.05 -7.63 -2.62
CA TRP A 60 -9.67 -7.26 -2.34
C TRP A 60 -9.57 -6.06 -1.37
N THR A 61 -10.50 -5.12 -1.44
CA THR A 61 -10.53 -3.96 -0.55
C THR A 61 -10.60 -4.35 0.92
N ARG A 62 -11.45 -5.34 1.23
CA ARG A 62 -11.58 -5.90 2.58
C ARG A 62 -10.34 -6.73 2.96
N ALA A 63 -9.75 -7.46 2.01
CA ALA A 63 -8.52 -8.21 2.27
C ALA A 63 -7.37 -7.29 2.67
N VAL A 64 -7.20 -6.14 2.00
CA VAL A 64 -6.20 -5.13 2.37
C VAL A 64 -6.45 -4.56 3.79
N TYR A 65 -7.71 -4.42 4.21
CA TYR A 65 -7.97 -4.05 5.62
C TYR A 65 -7.35 -5.06 6.58
N TYR A 66 -7.50 -6.36 6.31
CA TYR A 66 -6.93 -7.39 7.19
C TYR A 66 -5.40 -7.46 7.13
N GLU A 67 -4.77 -7.14 6.01
CA GLU A 67 -3.31 -6.96 5.97
C GLU A 67 -2.84 -5.92 6.98
N GLY A 68 -3.51 -4.77 7.02
CA GLY A 68 -3.24 -3.72 8.00
C GLY A 68 -3.58 -4.14 9.44
N LEU A 69 -4.67 -4.87 9.63
CA LEU A 69 -5.07 -5.37 10.96
C LEU A 69 -4.06 -6.38 11.51
N MET A 70 -3.52 -7.27 10.66
CA MET A 70 -2.47 -8.21 11.08
C MET A 70 -1.17 -7.47 11.42
N ALA A 71 -0.80 -6.43 10.67
CA ALA A 71 0.33 -5.58 11.02
C ALA A 71 0.12 -4.86 12.37
N LEU A 72 -1.07 -4.34 12.63
CA LEU A 72 -1.39 -3.74 13.94
C LEU A 72 -1.32 -4.78 15.06
N TYR A 73 -1.80 -6.00 14.82
CA TYR A 73 -1.74 -7.09 15.81
C TYR A 73 -0.30 -7.39 16.25
N GLU A 74 0.68 -7.31 15.38
CA GLU A 74 2.09 -7.54 15.74
C GLU A 74 2.60 -6.58 16.83
N ILE A 75 2.06 -5.37 16.92
CA ILE A 75 2.50 -4.34 17.87
C ILE A 75 1.53 -4.08 19.02
N ASP A 76 0.26 -4.45 18.88
CA ASP A 76 -0.81 -4.22 19.87
C ASP A 76 -1.35 -5.51 20.50
N ASN A 77 -1.12 -6.67 19.92
CA ASN A 77 -1.46 -8.01 20.42
C ASN A 77 -2.88 -8.13 21.08
N ASN A 78 -3.87 -7.41 20.52
CA ASN A 78 -5.24 -7.41 21.02
C ASN A 78 -6.02 -8.60 20.42
N PRO A 79 -6.53 -9.54 21.24
CA PRO A 79 -7.17 -10.75 20.74
C PRO A 79 -8.41 -10.49 19.87
N ARG A 80 -9.11 -9.37 20.06
CA ARG A 80 -10.28 -9.03 19.25
C ARG A 80 -9.94 -8.88 17.75
N TYR A 81 -8.70 -8.53 17.39
CA TYR A 81 -8.28 -8.43 16.00
C TYR A 81 -8.25 -9.81 15.35
N ILE A 82 -7.78 -10.79 16.09
CA ILE A 82 -7.74 -12.19 15.66
C ILE A 82 -9.16 -12.76 15.54
N ASP A 83 -9.99 -12.56 16.55
CA ASP A 83 -11.39 -13.04 16.52
C ASP A 83 -12.16 -12.46 15.34
N TYR A 84 -11.96 -11.16 15.07
CA TYR A 84 -12.58 -10.49 13.94
C TYR A 84 -12.10 -11.04 12.59
N THR A 85 -10.79 -11.29 12.46
CA THR A 85 -10.18 -11.87 11.26
C THR A 85 -10.61 -13.31 11.04
N ASP A 86 -10.61 -14.14 12.09
CA ASP A 86 -10.98 -15.55 12.00
C ASP A 86 -12.47 -15.72 11.69
N ARG A 87 -13.35 -14.87 12.21
CA ARG A 87 -14.78 -14.84 11.81
C ARG A 87 -14.93 -14.60 10.31
N TRP A 88 -14.19 -13.63 9.75
CA TRP A 88 -14.18 -13.35 8.31
C TRP A 88 -13.62 -14.51 7.50
N GLY A 89 -12.44 -15.04 7.88
CA GLY A 89 -11.81 -16.15 7.19
C GLY A 89 -12.68 -17.41 7.19
N ASN A 90 -13.26 -17.78 8.33
CA ASN A 90 -14.15 -18.93 8.47
C ASN A 90 -15.43 -18.77 7.63
N PHE A 91 -16.05 -17.58 7.61
CA PHE A 91 -17.22 -17.30 6.78
C PHE A 91 -16.93 -17.51 5.29
N HIS A 92 -15.78 -17.06 4.82
CA HIS A 92 -15.32 -17.27 3.43
C HIS A 92 -14.64 -18.61 3.21
N LYS A 93 -14.62 -19.50 4.24
CA LYS A 93 -13.98 -20.84 4.18
C LYS A 93 -12.51 -20.75 3.74
N TRP A 94 -11.84 -19.66 4.06
CA TRP A 94 -10.44 -19.39 3.69
C TRP A 94 -10.18 -19.56 2.19
N THR A 95 -11.19 -19.27 1.37
CA THR A 95 -11.17 -19.47 -0.09
C THR A 95 -11.05 -18.14 -0.81
N PRO A 96 -10.25 -18.03 -1.89
CA PRO A 96 -10.25 -16.84 -2.73
C PRO A 96 -11.65 -16.50 -3.22
N ARG A 97 -11.94 -15.21 -3.39
CA ARG A 97 -13.14 -14.80 -4.06
C ARG A 97 -13.24 -15.48 -5.43
N ASN A 98 -14.42 -15.88 -5.84
CA ASN A 98 -14.66 -16.65 -7.06
C ASN A 98 -14.03 -18.06 -7.08
N GLY A 99 -13.53 -18.56 -5.92
CA GLY A 99 -13.10 -19.94 -5.73
C GLY A 99 -11.67 -20.22 -6.22
N VAL A 100 -11.29 -21.51 -6.10
CA VAL A 100 -9.92 -21.96 -6.38
C VAL A 100 -9.51 -21.96 -7.85
N LYS A 101 -10.44 -21.67 -8.77
CA LYS A 101 -10.18 -21.59 -10.21
C LYS A 101 -10.05 -20.16 -10.73
N THR A 102 -10.19 -19.15 -9.87
CA THR A 102 -10.00 -17.76 -10.29
C THR A 102 -8.59 -17.51 -10.81
N ASN A 103 -8.48 -16.68 -11.84
CA ASN A 103 -7.21 -16.19 -12.38
C ASN A 103 -6.97 -14.71 -12.04
N ASP A 104 -7.87 -14.10 -11.26
CA ASP A 104 -7.80 -12.69 -10.92
C ASP A 104 -6.90 -12.48 -9.69
N ALA A 105 -5.92 -11.62 -9.82
CA ALA A 105 -5.01 -11.28 -8.73
C ALA A 105 -5.74 -10.62 -7.56
N ASP A 106 -6.79 -9.83 -7.83
CA ASP A 106 -7.60 -9.20 -6.79
C ASP A 106 -8.29 -10.25 -5.90
N ASP A 107 -8.75 -11.36 -6.49
CA ASP A 107 -9.36 -12.45 -5.74
C ASP A 107 -8.36 -13.19 -4.84
N GLN A 108 -7.06 -13.16 -5.19
CA GLN A 108 -5.99 -13.80 -4.43
C GLN A 108 -5.53 -12.98 -3.22
N CYS A 109 -5.85 -11.69 -3.16
CA CYS A 109 -5.37 -10.76 -2.14
C CYS A 109 -5.62 -11.26 -0.70
N CYS A 110 -6.77 -11.88 -0.44
CA CYS A 110 -7.13 -12.47 0.85
C CYS A 110 -6.10 -13.52 1.33
N GLY A 111 -5.40 -14.16 0.40
CA GLY A 111 -4.37 -15.15 0.70
C GLY A 111 -3.26 -14.61 1.59
N GLN A 112 -2.94 -13.31 1.52
CA GLN A 112 -1.94 -12.69 2.41
C GLN A 112 -2.35 -12.87 3.87
N THR A 113 -3.57 -12.51 4.22
CA THR A 113 -4.11 -12.69 5.58
C THR A 113 -4.25 -14.17 5.96
N TYR A 114 -4.63 -15.04 5.01
CA TYR A 114 -4.79 -16.46 5.28
C TYR A 114 -3.45 -17.12 5.66
N PHE A 115 -2.38 -16.79 4.95
CA PHE A 115 -1.04 -17.23 5.30
C PHE A 115 -0.54 -16.62 6.62
N ASP A 116 -0.79 -15.34 6.88
CA ASP A 116 -0.43 -14.69 8.14
C ASP A 116 -1.09 -15.44 9.33
N ARG A 117 -2.39 -15.76 9.21
CA ARG A 117 -3.11 -16.52 10.24
C ARG A 117 -2.60 -17.94 10.39
N TYR A 118 -2.25 -18.60 9.28
CA TYR A 118 -1.62 -19.92 9.32
C TYR A 118 -0.27 -19.89 10.03
N MET A 119 0.60 -18.94 9.70
CA MET A 119 1.92 -18.80 10.34
C MET A 119 1.82 -18.48 11.83
N GLN A 120 0.76 -17.80 12.26
CA GLN A 120 0.53 -17.46 13.68
C GLN A 120 -0.03 -18.63 14.51
N SER A 121 -0.94 -19.44 13.95
CA SER A 121 -1.73 -20.40 14.73
C SER A 121 -1.89 -21.79 14.08
N GLY A 122 -1.29 -22.03 12.91
CA GLY A 122 -1.49 -23.27 12.16
C GLY A 122 -2.90 -23.39 11.58
N GLY A 123 -3.30 -24.62 11.20
CA GLY A 123 -4.60 -24.93 10.59
C GLY A 123 -4.52 -24.97 9.07
N GLU A 124 -4.30 -26.16 8.52
CA GLU A 124 -4.17 -26.39 7.07
C GLU A 124 -5.39 -25.89 6.27
N GLU A 125 -6.57 -25.87 6.89
CA GLU A 125 -7.79 -25.36 6.29
C GLU A 125 -7.68 -23.90 5.87
N LYS A 126 -6.82 -23.10 6.54
CA LYS A 126 -6.62 -21.69 6.23
C LYS A 126 -5.89 -21.46 4.92
N ILE A 127 -5.02 -22.39 4.52
CA ILE A 127 -4.16 -22.18 3.34
C ILE A 127 -4.42 -23.18 2.22
N LYS A 128 -5.08 -24.31 2.49
CA LYS A 128 -5.35 -25.32 1.47
C LYS A 128 -6.06 -24.78 0.23
N PRO A 129 -7.16 -23.99 0.34
CA PRO A 129 -7.83 -23.46 -0.84
C PRO A 129 -6.98 -22.47 -1.63
N ILE A 130 -6.19 -21.63 -0.95
CA ILE A 130 -5.33 -20.67 -1.67
C ILE A 130 -4.16 -21.39 -2.35
N LEU A 131 -3.55 -22.38 -1.73
CA LEU A 131 -2.52 -23.21 -2.38
C LEU A 131 -3.07 -23.95 -3.60
N GLU A 132 -4.28 -24.49 -3.53
CA GLU A 132 -4.97 -25.09 -4.68
C GLU A 132 -5.16 -24.05 -5.82
N ASN A 133 -5.59 -22.84 -5.48
CA ASN A 133 -5.73 -21.76 -6.46
C ASN A 133 -4.40 -21.42 -7.14
N LEU A 134 -3.34 -21.22 -6.36
CA LEU A 134 -2.01 -20.89 -6.92
C LEU A 134 -1.52 -22.02 -7.84
N ASN A 135 -1.74 -23.27 -7.45
CA ASN A 135 -1.37 -24.43 -8.27
C ASN A 135 -2.17 -24.49 -9.58
N ASN A 136 -3.47 -24.25 -9.52
CA ASN A 136 -4.33 -24.21 -10.72
C ASN A 136 -3.87 -23.12 -11.68
N GLN A 137 -3.54 -21.93 -11.17
CA GLN A 137 -3.07 -20.83 -12.00
C GLN A 137 -1.71 -21.12 -12.64
N MET A 138 -0.77 -21.72 -11.91
CA MET A 138 0.54 -22.08 -12.48
C MET A 138 0.47 -23.17 -13.55
N GLN A 139 -0.57 -24.01 -13.52
CA GLN A 139 -0.80 -25.07 -14.51
C GLN A 139 -1.62 -24.60 -15.73
N THR A 140 -2.31 -23.46 -15.63
CA THR A 140 -3.09 -22.93 -16.74
C THR A 140 -2.13 -22.57 -17.89
N PRO A 141 -2.30 -23.16 -19.11
CA PRO A 141 -1.44 -22.85 -20.23
C PRO A 141 -1.53 -21.36 -20.56
N ASN A 142 -0.41 -20.67 -20.52
CA ASN A 142 -0.31 -19.27 -20.93
C ASN A 142 -0.01 -19.19 -22.46
N ASP A 143 -0.73 -20.00 -23.25
CA ASP A 143 -0.64 -20.05 -24.71
C ASP A 143 -1.36 -18.88 -25.38
N LYS A 144 -2.21 -18.14 -24.65
CA LYS A 144 -2.82 -16.91 -25.13
C LYS A 144 -1.88 -15.74 -24.89
N LYS A 145 -1.67 -14.95 -25.94
CA LYS A 145 -0.86 -13.72 -25.83
C LYS A 145 -1.43 -12.83 -24.73
N PRO A 146 -0.60 -12.37 -23.77
CA PRO A 146 -1.04 -11.54 -22.65
C PRO A 146 -1.74 -10.24 -23.07
N GLU A 147 -1.43 -9.77 -24.28
CA GLU A 147 -2.00 -8.55 -24.86
C GLU A 147 -3.35 -8.76 -25.54
N ALA A 148 -3.82 -10.01 -25.68
CA ALA A 148 -5.14 -10.27 -26.25
C ALA A 148 -6.22 -9.71 -25.34
N GLU A 149 -7.15 -8.95 -25.89
CA GLU A 149 -8.29 -8.39 -25.17
C GLU A 149 -9.03 -9.50 -24.42
N GLY A 150 -9.26 -9.30 -23.12
CA GLY A 150 -9.89 -10.31 -22.25
C GLY A 150 -8.95 -11.41 -21.75
N SER A 151 -7.64 -11.29 -21.92
CA SER A 151 -6.66 -12.23 -21.36
C SER A 151 -6.40 -11.96 -19.86
N LEU A 152 -7.42 -12.04 -19.04
CA LEU A 152 -7.34 -12.12 -17.58
C LEU A 152 -6.71 -13.47 -17.11
N TYR A 153 -5.95 -14.14 -17.97
CA TYR A 153 -5.46 -15.51 -17.78
C TYR A 153 -4.23 -15.58 -16.90
N GLY A 154 -4.31 -14.94 -15.71
CA GLY A 154 -3.27 -15.06 -14.70
C GLY A 154 -2.04 -14.18 -14.94
N TRP A 155 -2.02 -13.35 -16.00
CA TRP A 155 -0.98 -12.35 -16.20
C TRP A 155 -1.32 -11.05 -15.48
N TRP A 156 -0.33 -10.45 -14.83
CA TRP A 156 -0.52 -9.19 -14.12
C TRP A 156 -0.40 -8.01 -15.11
N THR A 157 -1.52 -7.70 -15.77
CA THR A 157 -1.60 -6.66 -16.79
C THR A 157 -1.73 -5.24 -16.24
N TRP A 158 -1.76 -5.11 -14.92
CA TRP A 158 -1.80 -3.85 -14.17
C TRP A 158 -0.98 -3.99 -12.89
N ILE A 159 -0.41 -2.86 -12.44
CA ILE A 159 0.56 -2.89 -11.34
C ILE A 159 -0.05 -3.23 -9.98
N ASP A 160 -1.36 -2.98 -9.77
CA ASP A 160 -2.05 -3.32 -8.52
C ASP A 160 -1.99 -4.84 -8.27
N ALA A 161 -2.04 -5.65 -9.34
CA ALA A 161 -1.92 -7.10 -9.27
C ALA A 161 -0.63 -7.57 -8.57
N ILE A 162 0.44 -6.77 -8.65
CA ILE A 162 1.71 -7.05 -7.96
C ILE A 162 1.48 -7.09 -6.44
N GLN A 163 0.74 -6.12 -5.87
CA GLN A 163 0.41 -6.13 -4.44
C GLN A 163 -0.61 -7.22 -4.10
N MET A 164 -1.59 -7.44 -4.99
CA MET A 164 -2.68 -8.37 -4.69
C MET A 164 -2.20 -9.83 -4.67
N ALA A 165 -1.28 -10.21 -5.55
CA ALA A 165 -0.88 -11.61 -5.74
C ALA A 165 0.57 -11.94 -5.37
N MET A 166 1.57 -11.08 -5.67
CA MET A 166 2.97 -11.44 -5.50
C MET A 166 3.33 -11.86 -4.05
N PRO A 167 2.89 -11.14 -3.00
CA PRO A 167 3.13 -11.55 -1.62
C PRO A 167 2.51 -12.91 -1.29
N VAL A 168 1.35 -13.24 -1.86
CA VAL A 168 0.68 -14.56 -1.64
C VAL A 168 1.55 -15.72 -2.12
N TYR A 169 2.12 -15.59 -3.32
CA TYR A 169 3.06 -16.59 -3.85
C TYR A 169 4.35 -16.67 -3.01
N MET A 170 4.87 -15.53 -2.53
CA MET A 170 6.05 -15.52 -1.68
C MET A 170 5.80 -16.15 -0.30
N GLN A 171 4.59 -15.94 0.26
CA GLN A 171 4.17 -16.61 1.50
C GLN A 171 4.01 -18.11 1.27
N ALA A 172 3.42 -18.54 0.13
CA ALA A 172 3.35 -19.94 -0.23
C ALA A 172 4.76 -20.58 -0.30
N TYR A 173 5.73 -19.90 -0.94
CA TYR A 173 7.14 -20.33 -0.92
C TYR A 173 7.70 -20.43 0.50
N LYS A 174 7.45 -19.41 1.33
CA LYS A 174 7.94 -19.37 2.72
C LYS A 174 7.43 -20.55 3.55
N VAL A 175 6.15 -20.91 3.38
CA VAL A 175 5.47 -21.95 4.17
C VAL A 175 5.79 -23.35 3.65
N THR A 176 5.81 -23.54 2.32
CA THR A 176 5.99 -24.89 1.73
C THR A 176 7.44 -25.23 1.42
N GLY A 177 8.32 -24.25 1.28
CA GLY A 177 9.68 -24.42 0.77
C GLY A 177 9.75 -24.65 -0.75
N GLU A 178 8.62 -24.70 -1.45
CA GLU A 178 8.56 -25.00 -2.87
C GLU A 178 8.91 -23.76 -3.74
N ARG A 179 10.10 -23.78 -4.29
CA ARG A 179 10.67 -22.66 -5.08
C ARG A 179 9.79 -22.23 -6.25
N ARG A 180 8.99 -23.12 -6.83
CA ARG A 180 8.11 -22.83 -7.96
C ARG A 180 7.16 -21.66 -7.73
N TYR A 181 6.72 -21.43 -6.48
CA TYR A 181 5.87 -20.28 -6.14
C TYR A 181 6.63 -18.96 -6.32
N ALA A 182 7.83 -18.85 -5.76
CA ALA A 182 8.65 -17.65 -5.93
C ALA A 182 9.08 -17.45 -7.39
N ASP A 183 9.39 -18.52 -8.12
CA ASP A 183 9.75 -18.44 -9.54
C ASP A 183 8.56 -17.94 -10.39
N HIS A 184 7.34 -18.40 -10.11
CA HIS A 184 6.14 -17.92 -10.78
C HIS A 184 5.87 -16.43 -10.48
N ALA A 185 5.88 -16.04 -9.21
CA ALA A 185 5.70 -14.65 -8.80
C ALA A 185 6.69 -13.72 -9.52
N MET A 186 7.95 -14.10 -9.56
CA MET A 186 8.98 -13.29 -10.22
C MET A 186 8.87 -13.31 -11.74
N LYS A 187 8.41 -14.41 -12.35
CA LYS A 187 8.08 -14.44 -13.78
C LYS A 187 7.04 -13.40 -14.11
N MET A 188 5.95 -13.34 -13.33
CA MET A 188 4.85 -12.41 -13.53
C MET A 188 5.29 -10.96 -13.30
N TYR A 189 5.99 -10.70 -12.20
CA TYR A 189 6.54 -9.39 -11.86
C TYR A 189 7.47 -8.85 -12.96
N LEU A 190 8.43 -9.67 -13.40
CA LEU A 190 9.40 -9.27 -14.42
C LEU A 190 8.75 -9.06 -15.79
N TRP A 191 7.70 -9.81 -16.12
CA TRP A 191 6.94 -9.60 -17.33
C TRP A 191 6.19 -8.26 -17.31
N THR A 192 5.47 -7.94 -16.23
CA THR A 192 4.81 -6.64 -16.04
C THR A 192 5.82 -5.50 -16.08
N ARG A 193 6.96 -5.69 -15.40
CA ARG A 193 8.03 -4.70 -15.28
C ARG A 193 8.71 -4.37 -16.61
N ASN A 194 8.99 -5.40 -17.43
CA ASN A 194 9.93 -5.26 -18.56
C ASN A 194 9.31 -5.47 -19.94
N THR A 195 8.16 -6.17 -20.04
CA THR A 195 7.64 -6.69 -21.31
C THR A 195 6.30 -6.07 -21.69
N LEU A 196 5.34 -6.03 -20.78
CA LEU A 196 4.02 -5.48 -21.04
C LEU A 196 4.14 -4.03 -21.56
N ALA A 197 3.65 -3.78 -22.75
CA ALA A 197 3.69 -2.46 -23.42
C ALA A 197 5.09 -1.82 -23.45
N GLY A 198 6.15 -2.62 -23.56
CA GLY A 198 7.53 -2.17 -23.50
C GLY A 198 8.10 -2.06 -22.07
N GLY A 199 7.31 -2.45 -21.06
CA GLY A 199 7.63 -2.41 -19.65
C GLY A 199 6.90 -1.30 -18.91
N LEU A 200 6.21 -1.64 -17.82
CA LEU A 200 5.47 -0.64 -17.02
C LEU A 200 6.37 0.11 -16.03
N PHE A 201 7.61 -0.31 -15.82
CA PHE A 201 8.54 0.39 -14.92
C PHE A 201 9.47 1.33 -15.70
N ASN A 202 9.28 2.62 -15.54
CA ASN A 202 10.21 3.61 -16.05
C ASN A 202 11.45 3.69 -15.15
N THR A 203 12.51 2.97 -15.54
CA THR A 203 13.74 2.91 -14.74
C THR A 203 14.52 4.23 -14.67
N LYS A 204 14.24 5.19 -15.58
CA LYS A 204 14.86 6.53 -15.56
C LYS A 204 14.22 7.43 -14.51
N GLU A 205 12.90 7.32 -14.37
CA GLU A 205 12.13 8.13 -13.41
C GLU A 205 11.87 7.39 -12.08
N GLY A 206 12.08 6.06 -12.04
CA GLY A 206 11.86 5.24 -10.84
C GLY A 206 10.39 5.05 -10.47
N LEU A 207 9.48 5.20 -11.42
CA LEU A 207 8.03 5.15 -11.22
C LEU A 207 7.36 4.21 -12.22
N TRP A 208 6.13 3.78 -11.91
CA TRP A 208 5.36 2.83 -12.70
C TRP A 208 4.16 3.50 -13.36
N TRP A 209 3.95 3.24 -14.65
CA TRP A 209 2.65 3.38 -15.27
C TRP A 209 1.71 2.29 -14.76
N ARG A 210 0.43 2.63 -14.60
CA ARG A 210 -0.55 1.69 -14.03
C ARG A 210 -0.79 0.46 -14.90
N ASP A 211 -0.95 0.64 -16.19
CA ASP A 211 -1.12 -0.40 -17.21
C ASP A 211 -0.74 0.13 -18.60
N LYS A 212 -0.97 -0.68 -19.65
CA LYS A 212 -0.63 -0.35 -21.03
C LYS A 212 -1.27 0.93 -21.56
N ASP A 213 -2.42 1.34 -21.01
CA ASP A 213 -3.17 2.49 -21.48
C ASP A 213 -2.52 3.82 -21.05
N TYR A 214 -1.62 3.79 -20.05
CA TYR A 214 -0.92 4.98 -19.52
C TYR A 214 0.54 5.10 -19.99
N VAL A 215 1.07 4.11 -20.73
CA VAL A 215 2.40 4.20 -21.34
C VAL A 215 2.35 5.14 -22.56
N ALA A 216 3.49 5.72 -22.91
CA ALA A 216 3.59 6.55 -24.12
C ALA A 216 2.91 5.88 -25.34
N PRO A 217 2.14 6.60 -26.15
CA PRO A 217 2.11 8.07 -26.26
C PRO A 217 1.16 8.80 -25.30
N TYR A 218 0.51 8.10 -24.34
CA TYR A 218 -0.35 8.75 -23.36
C TYR A 218 0.46 9.76 -22.51
N GLN A 219 -0.10 10.94 -22.36
CA GLN A 219 0.42 12.01 -21.49
C GLN A 219 -0.74 12.69 -20.77
N THR A 220 -0.45 13.22 -19.60
CA THR A 220 -1.36 14.12 -18.89
C THR A 220 -1.50 15.45 -19.65
N PRO A 221 -2.55 16.25 -19.39
CA PRO A 221 -2.73 17.52 -20.11
C PRO A 221 -1.57 18.51 -20.00
N ASP A 222 -0.71 18.40 -18.98
CA ASP A 222 0.53 19.19 -18.88
C ASP A 222 1.75 18.52 -19.58
N GLY A 223 1.51 17.49 -20.40
CA GLY A 223 2.53 16.83 -21.22
C GLY A 223 3.48 15.93 -20.46
N LYS A 224 3.13 15.52 -19.23
CA LYS A 224 3.94 14.63 -18.41
C LYS A 224 3.43 13.19 -18.44
N ASN A 225 4.26 12.27 -17.94
CA ASN A 225 3.83 10.90 -17.70
C ASN A 225 2.76 10.84 -16.59
N CYS A 226 1.80 9.92 -16.73
CA CYS A 226 0.80 9.65 -15.72
C CYS A 226 1.28 8.57 -14.76
N TYR A 227 1.74 8.97 -13.57
CA TYR A 227 2.13 8.04 -12.50
C TYR A 227 1.17 8.19 -11.32
N TRP A 228 0.26 7.23 -11.22
CA TRP A 228 -0.74 7.22 -10.17
C TRP A 228 -0.13 6.88 -8.81
N SER A 229 -0.40 7.72 -7.81
CA SER A 229 0.18 7.62 -6.46
C SER A 229 -0.12 6.27 -5.81
N ARG A 230 -1.40 5.91 -5.61
CA ARG A 230 -1.76 4.65 -4.97
C ARG A 230 -1.25 3.42 -5.75
N GLY A 231 -1.29 3.44 -7.09
CA GLY A 231 -0.75 2.36 -7.91
C GLY A 231 0.75 2.13 -7.64
N ASN A 232 1.54 3.19 -7.59
CA ASN A 232 2.95 3.12 -7.19
C ASN A 232 3.10 2.68 -5.73
N GLY A 233 2.20 3.11 -4.86
CA GLY A 233 2.16 2.68 -3.45
C GLY A 233 1.96 1.17 -3.31
N TRP A 234 1.08 0.57 -4.12
CA TRP A 234 0.88 -0.87 -4.14
C TRP A 234 2.17 -1.62 -4.49
N VAL A 235 2.83 -1.24 -5.57
CA VAL A 235 4.10 -1.90 -5.94
C VAL A 235 5.14 -1.73 -4.84
N TYR A 236 5.27 -0.52 -4.28
CA TYR A 236 6.25 -0.23 -3.25
C TYR A 236 6.04 -1.08 -1.99
N ALA A 237 4.78 -1.24 -1.55
CA ALA A 237 4.42 -2.12 -0.44
C ALA A 237 4.69 -3.60 -0.76
N ALA A 238 4.37 -4.05 -1.97
CA ALA A 238 4.64 -5.43 -2.40
C ALA A 238 6.12 -5.77 -2.39
N LEU A 239 6.99 -4.83 -2.82
CA LEU A 239 8.45 -5.03 -2.76
C LEU A 239 8.92 -5.28 -1.34
N VAL A 240 8.44 -4.49 -0.37
CA VAL A 240 8.75 -4.66 1.06
C VAL A 240 8.30 -6.03 1.55
N ARG A 241 7.01 -6.36 1.37
CA ARG A 241 6.43 -7.62 1.85
C ARG A 241 7.16 -8.82 1.27
N CYS A 242 7.50 -8.80 -0.02
CA CYS A 242 8.21 -9.90 -0.66
C CYS A 242 9.67 -10.01 -0.20
N MET A 243 10.34 -8.90 0.05
CA MET A 243 11.71 -8.93 0.60
C MET A 243 11.77 -9.49 2.03
N ASP A 244 10.75 -9.23 2.87
CA ASP A 244 10.69 -9.82 4.21
C ASP A 244 10.47 -11.37 4.20
N LEU A 245 9.97 -11.89 3.09
CA LEU A 245 9.72 -13.34 2.91
C LEU A 245 10.90 -14.09 2.25
N LEU A 246 11.81 -13.36 1.60
CA LEU A 246 12.94 -13.92 0.87
C LEU A 246 14.26 -13.82 1.66
N PRO A 247 15.16 -14.79 1.56
CA PRO A 247 16.53 -14.62 2.04
C PRO A 247 17.26 -13.49 1.29
N GLU A 248 18.01 -12.64 1.98
CA GLU A 248 18.73 -11.50 1.35
C GLU A 248 19.71 -11.90 0.24
N LYS A 249 20.29 -13.11 0.32
CA LYS A 249 21.19 -13.66 -0.69
C LYS A 249 20.48 -14.14 -1.96
N ASP A 250 19.15 -14.23 -1.93
CA ASP A 250 18.36 -14.69 -3.07
C ASP A 250 18.50 -13.74 -4.26
N LYS A 251 18.59 -14.29 -5.49
CA LYS A 251 18.68 -13.48 -6.71
C LYS A 251 17.49 -12.53 -6.88
N TYR A 252 16.30 -12.97 -6.46
CA TYR A 252 15.07 -12.20 -6.54
C TYR A 252 15.05 -11.05 -5.52
N TYR A 253 15.57 -11.28 -4.32
CA TYR A 253 15.76 -10.22 -3.34
C TYR A 253 16.58 -9.05 -3.89
N LYS A 254 17.68 -9.36 -4.58
CA LYS A 254 18.55 -8.34 -5.19
C LYS A 254 17.81 -7.50 -6.22
N GLN A 255 16.96 -8.14 -7.05
CA GLN A 255 16.14 -7.43 -8.05
C GLN A 255 15.10 -6.52 -7.39
N LEU A 256 14.35 -7.04 -6.41
CA LEU A 256 13.33 -6.29 -5.69
C LEU A 256 13.95 -5.11 -4.94
N LYS A 257 15.09 -5.31 -4.28
CA LYS A 257 15.84 -4.25 -3.58
C LYS A 257 16.31 -3.15 -4.55
N LYS A 258 16.79 -3.50 -5.74
CA LYS A 258 17.17 -2.53 -6.76
C LYS A 258 15.99 -1.63 -7.13
N ASP A 259 14.83 -2.22 -7.38
CA ASP A 259 13.63 -1.48 -7.78
C ASP A 259 13.08 -0.66 -6.60
N PHE A 260 13.10 -1.20 -5.39
CA PHE A 260 12.78 -0.48 -4.16
C PHE A 260 13.61 0.80 -3.98
N LEU A 261 14.92 0.73 -4.18
CA LEU A 261 15.82 1.89 -4.04
C LEU A 261 15.56 2.95 -5.10
N LEU A 262 15.31 2.56 -6.36
CA LEU A 262 14.93 3.49 -7.43
C LEU A 262 13.61 4.19 -7.11
N MET A 263 12.60 3.44 -6.70
CA MET A 263 11.31 4.00 -6.31
C MET A 263 11.44 4.92 -5.09
N SER A 264 12.21 4.53 -4.07
CA SER A 264 12.38 5.35 -2.86
C SER A 264 12.89 6.75 -3.19
N GLU A 265 13.90 6.85 -4.06
CA GLU A 265 14.46 8.15 -4.45
C GLU A 265 13.47 8.97 -5.29
N ALA A 266 12.74 8.34 -6.22
CA ALA A 266 11.71 9.00 -7.01
C ALA A 266 10.56 9.52 -6.12
N LEU A 267 10.03 8.66 -5.27
CA LEU A 267 8.91 8.97 -4.38
C LEU A 267 9.27 10.09 -3.39
N ARG A 268 10.48 10.08 -2.83
CA ARG A 268 10.97 11.16 -1.95
C ARG A 268 10.91 12.53 -2.64
N LYS A 269 11.27 12.59 -3.93
CA LYS A 269 11.22 13.84 -4.71
C LYS A 269 9.80 14.31 -5.02
N CYS A 270 8.84 13.40 -5.04
CA CYS A 270 7.42 13.71 -5.31
C CYS A 270 6.65 14.15 -4.06
N GLN A 271 7.26 14.14 -2.85
CA GLN A 271 6.59 14.62 -1.64
C GLN A 271 6.25 16.10 -1.74
N ARG A 272 5.01 16.45 -1.44
CA ARG A 272 4.54 17.84 -1.37
C ARG A 272 5.29 18.59 -0.26
N GLN A 273 5.82 19.75 -0.58
CA GLN A 273 6.61 20.53 0.39
C GLN A 273 5.70 21.34 1.32
N GLU A 274 4.50 21.69 0.86
CA GLU A 274 3.54 22.51 1.59
C GLU A 274 2.88 21.78 2.76
N ASP A 275 2.68 20.46 2.69
CA ASP A 275 1.99 19.72 3.74
C ASP A 275 2.63 18.37 4.12
N GLY A 276 3.46 17.78 3.26
CA GLY A 276 4.14 16.52 3.53
C GLY A 276 3.44 15.27 3.00
N LEU A 277 2.26 15.40 2.39
CA LEU A 277 1.55 14.32 1.69
C LEU A 277 2.08 14.16 0.25
N TRP A 278 1.46 13.28 -0.54
CA TRP A 278 1.68 13.17 -1.98
C TRP A 278 0.40 13.51 -2.75
N ASN A 279 0.59 13.91 -4.01
CA ASN A 279 -0.51 14.16 -4.93
C ASN A 279 -1.08 12.85 -5.49
N PRO A 280 -2.36 12.77 -5.90
CA PRO A 280 -2.91 11.64 -6.65
C PRO A 280 -2.10 11.31 -7.91
N SER A 281 -1.62 12.33 -8.64
CA SER A 281 -0.66 12.21 -9.73
C SER A 281 0.72 12.66 -9.27
N LEU A 282 1.71 11.75 -9.31
CA LEU A 282 3.01 11.98 -8.68
C LEU A 282 3.83 13.10 -9.32
N VAL A 283 3.72 13.31 -10.64
CA VAL A 283 4.53 14.29 -11.38
C VAL A 283 3.72 15.33 -12.16
N SER A 284 2.43 15.09 -12.36
CA SER A 284 1.51 16.00 -13.04
C SER A 284 0.52 16.57 -12.04
N TYR A 285 0.74 17.81 -11.61
CA TYR A 285 -0.08 18.45 -10.56
C TYR A 285 -1.22 19.30 -11.14
N ALA A 286 -1.17 19.63 -12.44
CA ALA A 286 -2.12 20.53 -13.07
C ALA A 286 -3.54 19.98 -13.05
N ASP A 287 -3.72 18.66 -13.20
CA ASP A 287 -5.02 18.02 -13.22
C ASP A 287 -5.44 17.45 -11.87
N TYR A 288 -4.54 16.69 -11.24
CA TYR A 288 -4.83 15.89 -10.06
C TYR A 288 -3.79 16.14 -8.96
N GLY A 289 -3.58 17.41 -8.66
CA GLY A 289 -2.84 17.83 -7.47
C GLY A 289 -3.70 17.80 -6.23
N GLY A 290 -3.07 17.94 -5.08
CA GLY A 290 -3.73 18.01 -3.78
C GLY A 290 -3.40 16.81 -2.89
N LYS A 291 -4.04 16.77 -1.74
CA LYS A 291 -3.79 15.73 -0.73
C LYS A 291 -4.36 14.39 -1.18
N GLU A 292 -3.57 13.32 -0.98
CA GLU A 292 -4.03 11.94 -1.20
C GLU A 292 -3.46 11.04 -0.09
N MET A 293 -4.33 10.36 0.66
CA MET A 293 -3.96 9.62 1.86
C MET A 293 -3.37 8.24 1.53
N THR A 294 -3.96 7.48 0.59
CA THR A 294 -3.66 6.06 0.44
C THR A 294 -2.26 5.79 -0.13
N GLY A 295 -1.84 6.53 -1.16
CA GLY A 295 -0.48 6.47 -1.68
C GLY A 295 0.54 7.00 -0.66
N THR A 296 0.20 8.12 0.01
CA THR A 296 1.04 8.69 1.07
C THR A 296 1.42 7.67 2.13
N VAL A 297 0.44 6.95 2.66
CA VAL A 297 0.69 6.01 3.76
C VAL A 297 1.44 4.75 3.29
N LEU A 298 1.26 4.33 2.04
CA LEU A 298 2.03 3.22 1.46
C LEU A 298 3.50 3.62 1.22
N PHE A 299 3.77 4.88 0.87
CA PHE A 299 5.14 5.38 0.76
C PHE A 299 5.80 5.50 2.13
N LEU A 300 5.06 5.97 3.13
CA LEU A 300 5.51 5.96 4.53
C LEU A 300 5.88 4.55 4.99
N TYR A 301 5.04 3.55 4.68
CA TYR A 301 5.31 2.14 4.98
C TYR A 301 6.68 1.70 4.46
N GLY A 302 6.90 1.82 3.16
CA GLY A 302 8.13 1.33 2.56
C GLY A 302 9.37 2.13 2.97
N MET A 303 9.26 3.46 3.12
CA MET A 303 10.39 4.29 3.57
C MET A 303 10.76 3.97 5.02
N SER A 304 9.77 3.82 5.91
CA SER A 304 10.01 3.45 7.32
C SER A 304 10.73 2.11 7.42
N TRP A 305 10.25 1.09 6.69
CA TRP A 305 10.89 -0.21 6.60
C TRP A 305 12.33 -0.11 6.05
N GLY A 306 12.52 0.64 4.98
CA GLY A 306 13.83 0.81 4.35
C GLY A 306 14.88 1.45 5.25
N ILE A 307 14.47 2.38 6.13
CA ILE A 307 15.34 2.97 7.15
C ILE A 307 15.74 1.91 8.19
N GLN A 308 14.76 1.15 8.71
CA GLN A 308 15.01 0.11 9.71
C GLN A 308 15.94 -0.99 9.19
N LYS A 309 15.83 -1.35 7.91
CA LYS A 309 16.74 -2.31 7.24
C LYS A 309 18.11 -1.72 6.90
N GLY A 310 18.33 -0.43 7.11
CA GLY A 310 19.58 0.26 6.75
C GLY A 310 19.77 0.45 5.24
N TYR A 311 18.72 0.30 4.44
CA TYR A 311 18.77 0.50 2.98
C TYR A 311 18.60 1.96 2.59
N LEU A 312 17.87 2.72 3.40
CA LEU A 312 17.66 4.15 3.24
C LEU A 312 18.37 4.90 4.36
N LYS A 313 19.10 5.96 3.98
CA LYS A 313 19.84 6.81 4.93
C LYS A 313 18.85 7.54 5.83
N ALA A 314 18.85 7.27 7.14
CA ALA A 314 17.95 7.89 8.11
C ALA A 314 17.98 9.42 8.05
N ALA A 315 19.15 10.04 7.95
CA ALA A 315 19.28 11.49 7.85
C ALA A 315 18.54 12.12 6.65
N VAL A 316 18.26 11.32 5.59
CA VAL A 316 17.56 11.79 4.39
C VAL A 316 16.08 11.45 4.42
N TYR A 317 15.72 10.23 4.83
CA TYR A 317 14.37 9.70 4.69
C TYR A 317 13.54 9.85 5.97
N ARG A 318 14.16 9.93 7.16
CA ARG A 318 13.42 10.12 8.40
C ARG A 318 12.61 11.43 8.42
N PRO A 319 13.15 12.60 8.00
CA PRO A 319 12.33 13.82 7.91
C PRO A 319 11.17 13.70 6.91
N VAL A 320 11.31 12.89 5.87
CA VAL A 320 10.22 12.61 4.91
C VAL A 320 9.10 11.82 5.57
N CYS A 321 9.46 10.77 6.33
CA CYS A 321 8.50 9.94 7.07
C CYS A 321 7.79 10.75 8.18
N ASP A 322 8.53 11.53 8.95
CA ASP A 322 7.98 12.34 10.04
C ASP A 322 6.96 13.35 9.51
N ARG A 323 7.29 14.11 8.47
CA ARG A 323 6.35 15.04 7.82
C ARG A 323 5.12 14.34 7.25
N ALA A 324 5.30 13.15 6.66
CA ALA A 324 4.18 12.37 6.12
C ALA A 324 3.24 11.93 7.23
N TRP A 325 3.76 11.41 8.33
CA TRP A 325 2.94 10.96 9.46
C TRP A 325 2.20 12.14 10.13
N GLU A 326 2.91 13.22 10.44
CA GLU A 326 2.31 14.45 10.99
C GLU A 326 1.16 14.96 10.11
N ALA A 327 1.37 14.99 8.78
CA ALA A 327 0.35 15.42 7.83
C ALA A 327 -0.84 14.45 7.76
N LEU A 328 -0.60 13.14 7.79
CA LEU A 328 -1.66 12.13 7.84
C LEU A 328 -2.54 12.31 9.08
N VAL A 329 -1.95 12.49 10.25
CA VAL A 329 -2.69 12.69 11.51
C VAL A 329 -3.46 14.02 11.49
N ARG A 330 -2.81 15.10 11.12
CA ARG A 330 -3.38 16.45 11.12
C ARG A 330 -4.50 16.64 10.09
N ASP A 331 -4.28 16.11 8.88
CA ASP A 331 -5.11 16.44 7.71
C ASP A 331 -6.07 15.32 7.29
N CYS A 332 -5.79 14.07 7.65
CA CYS A 332 -6.59 12.94 7.19
C CYS A 332 -7.40 12.26 8.29
N VAL A 333 -6.89 12.21 9.54
CA VAL A 333 -7.59 11.51 10.64
C VAL A 333 -8.62 12.41 11.28
N HIS A 334 -9.88 11.98 11.26
CA HIS A 334 -10.98 12.67 11.95
C HIS A 334 -10.98 12.36 13.46
N PRO A 335 -11.69 13.17 14.27
CA PRO A 335 -11.80 12.93 15.71
C PRO A 335 -12.36 11.55 16.06
N ASP A 336 -13.27 11.02 15.25
CA ASP A 336 -13.90 9.68 15.42
C ASP A 336 -13.07 8.54 14.81
N GLY A 337 -12.00 8.84 14.06
CA GLY A 337 -11.15 7.86 13.39
C GLY A 337 -11.45 7.63 11.91
N PHE A 338 -12.45 8.28 11.33
CA PHE A 338 -12.64 8.28 9.88
C PHE A 338 -11.41 8.86 9.15
N LEU A 339 -11.11 8.36 7.97
CA LEU A 339 -9.99 8.82 7.14
C LEU A 339 -10.47 9.63 5.93
N GLY A 340 -10.19 10.93 5.95
CA GLY A 340 -10.42 11.83 4.83
C GLY A 340 -9.30 11.74 3.77
N TRP A 341 -9.50 12.41 2.64
CA TRP A 341 -8.57 12.47 1.51
C TRP A 341 -8.22 11.10 0.91
N ALA A 342 -9.05 10.09 1.19
CA ALA A 342 -8.91 8.77 0.60
C ALA A 342 -9.49 8.78 -0.82
N GLN A 343 -8.68 8.40 -1.80
CA GLN A 343 -9.14 8.26 -3.18
C GLN A 343 -10.04 7.04 -3.30
N GLY A 344 -11.17 7.15 -4.02
CA GLY A 344 -12.03 6.01 -4.33
C GLY A 344 -11.35 4.96 -5.22
N THR A 345 -11.98 3.80 -5.39
CA THR A 345 -11.45 2.75 -6.27
C THR A 345 -11.39 3.25 -7.72
N GLY A 346 -10.37 2.83 -8.44
CA GLY A 346 -10.13 3.25 -9.82
C GLY A 346 -8.74 2.83 -10.28
N LYS A 347 -8.31 3.37 -11.41
CA LYS A 347 -7.07 2.99 -12.09
C LYS A 347 -6.12 4.15 -12.39
N ASP A 348 -6.48 5.37 -12.00
CA ASP A 348 -5.70 6.57 -12.30
C ASP A 348 -5.96 7.70 -11.29
N PRO A 349 -5.26 8.84 -11.40
CA PRO A 349 -5.42 9.97 -10.49
C PRO A 349 -6.82 10.60 -10.46
N SER A 350 -7.67 10.38 -11.48
CA SER A 350 -9.03 10.93 -11.55
C SER A 350 -10.03 10.24 -10.63
N ALA A 351 -9.71 9.02 -10.18
CA ALA A 351 -10.62 8.21 -9.38
C ALA A 351 -11.03 8.93 -8.09
N GLY A 352 -12.34 9.04 -7.88
CA GLY A 352 -12.92 9.66 -6.70
C GLY A 352 -12.74 11.18 -6.57
N GLN A 353 -12.28 11.88 -7.59
CA GLN A 353 -12.12 13.33 -7.54
C GLN A 353 -13.48 14.10 -7.50
N PRO A 354 -13.53 15.29 -6.90
CA PRO A 354 -12.48 15.90 -6.07
C PRO A 354 -12.36 15.19 -4.72
N LEU A 355 -11.14 15.04 -4.20
CA LEU A 355 -10.90 14.54 -2.85
C LEU A 355 -11.16 15.65 -1.83
N SER A 356 -11.58 15.28 -0.62
CA SER A 356 -11.72 16.21 0.49
C SER A 356 -11.58 15.52 1.84
N TYR A 357 -11.46 16.32 2.88
CA TYR A 357 -11.41 15.84 4.26
C TYR A 357 -12.64 15.02 4.64
N THR A 358 -13.84 15.45 4.21
CA THR A 358 -15.13 14.85 4.62
C THR A 358 -15.72 13.87 3.62
N LYS A 359 -15.11 13.73 2.42
CA LYS A 359 -15.65 12.84 1.40
C LYS A 359 -15.43 11.38 1.77
N VAL A 360 -16.53 10.65 1.88
CA VAL A 360 -16.50 9.20 2.06
C VAL A 360 -16.17 8.55 0.72
N PRO A 361 -15.08 7.75 0.62
CA PRO A 361 -14.77 7.00 -0.59
C PRO A 361 -15.82 5.89 -0.82
N ASP A 362 -15.82 5.29 -2.00
CA ASP A 362 -16.71 4.16 -2.31
C ASP A 362 -16.40 2.90 -1.47
N PHE A 363 -15.20 2.83 -0.88
CA PHE A 363 -14.76 1.86 0.13
C PHE A 363 -13.91 2.54 1.19
N GLU A 364 -14.10 2.18 2.44
CA GLU A 364 -13.28 2.65 3.56
C GLU A 364 -12.25 1.62 4.02
N ASP A 365 -12.51 0.35 3.71
CA ASP A 365 -11.74 -0.79 4.21
C ASP A 365 -10.27 -0.78 3.77
N TYR A 366 -9.99 -0.68 2.47
CA TYR A 366 -8.59 -0.67 1.99
C TYR A 366 -7.82 0.56 2.47
N GLY A 367 -8.48 1.72 2.58
CA GLY A 367 -7.85 2.93 3.10
C GLY A 367 -7.44 2.77 4.57
N THR A 368 -8.33 2.19 5.38
CA THR A 368 -8.02 1.83 6.77
C THR A 368 -6.87 0.82 6.83
N GLY A 369 -6.90 -0.23 6.01
CA GLY A 369 -5.83 -1.22 5.94
C GLY A 369 -4.47 -0.62 5.60
N CYS A 370 -4.40 0.24 4.57
CA CYS A 370 -3.18 0.97 4.21
C CYS A 370 -2.67 1.82 5.38
N PHE A 371 -3.59 2.54 6.07
CA PHE A 371 -3.22 3.39 7.20
C PHE A 371 -2.63 2.60 8.37
N LEU A 372 -3.23 1.46 8.70
CA LEU A 372 -2.73 0.57 9.74
C LEU A 372 -1.36 -0.02 9.35
N LEU A 373 -1.20 -0.45 8.10
CA LEU A 373 0.07 -1.00 7.61
C LEU A 373 1.20 0.01 7.70
N GLY A 374 1.01 1.22 7.16
CA GLY A 374 2.04 2.26 7.15
C GLY A 374 2.32 2.83 8.53
N GLY A 375 1.28 3.07 9.33
CA GLY A 375 1.44 3.60 10.69
C GLY A 375 2.10 2.59 11.64
N THR A 376 1.84 1.30 11.48
CA THR A 376 2.53 0.24 12.23
C THR A 376 4.03 0.24 11.93
N GLU A 377 4.41 0.38 10.68
CA GLU A 377 5.83 0.39 10.31
C GLU A 377 6.52 1.69 10.75
N TYR A 378 5.80 2.81 10.70
CA TYR A 378 6.31 4.06 11.29
C TYR A 378 6.45 3.97 12.82
N TYR A 379 5.49 3.33 13.51
CA TYR A 379 5.62 3.03 14.94
C TYR A 379 6.91 2.26 15.26
N LYS A 380 7.20 1.20 14.51
CA LYS A 380 8.43 0.41 14.66
C LYS A 380 9.69 1.25 14.43
N LEU A 381 9.65 2.19 13.49
CA LEU A 381 10.77 3.09 13.18
C LEU A 381 11.10 4.06 14.33
N ILE A 382 10.08 4.51 15.08
CA ILE A 382 10.28 5.55 16.11
C ILE A 382 10.42 4.99 17.53
N LYS A 383 10.06 3.71 17.73
CA LYS A 383 10.19 3.00 19.02
C LYS A 383 11.64 2.63 19.30
#